data_fbbdc549812dcde6fd5f2cc239ad750b
#
_entry.id   fbbdc549812dcde6fd5f2cc239ad750b
#
_cell.length_a   1.000
_cell.length_b   1.000
_cell.length_c   1.000
_cell.angle_alpha   90.00
_cell.angle_beta   90.00
_cell.angle_gamma   90.00
#
_symmetry.space_group_name_H-M   'P 1'
#
loop_
_entity.id
_entity.type
_entity.pdbx_description
1 polymer ?
#
loop_
_entity_poly.entity_id
_entity_poly.type
_entity_poly.pdbx_seq_one_letter_code
_entity_poly.pdbx_strand_id
1 'polypeptide(L)'
;NNGVNLWFAMLILAPLVVGLIGLIVERCLIQWLYGRMIDTLLATWGLSLLFIGIITSIFGASTSTVVSPPLGTVTIGEYTSSGYELFLIFVVIVLLALVYLTLKFTSLGLVARATMQNSDMSACLGISTSKIYMVTFSLGAAVSGLAGGLLAPITGVLPNIGVIYIAKAFITVISGGSAILAGTTSASVLLGGVNGIMSYITGPTFGEVALLFTAIILLRLMPTGITGRFFRKSQ
;
A
#
# COMPACT_ATOMS: atom_id res chain seq x y z
N ASN A 1 -25.34 -10.74 -2.15
CA ASN A 1 -26.13 -10.15 -1.04
C ASN A 1 -26.34 -11.15 0.10
N ASN A 2 -25.26 -11.60 0.74
CA ASN A 2 -25.32 -12.57 1.84
C ASN A 2 -25.43 -11.92 3.22
N GLY A 3 -26.19 -10.82 3.38
CA GLY A 3 -26.50 -10.23 4.68
C GLY A 3 -25.32 -9.63 5.46
N VAL A 4 -24.10 -9.66 4.92
CA VAL A 4 -22.93 -9.05 5.55
C VAL A 4 -22.92 -7.56 5.22
N ASN A 5 -22.86 -6.75 6.28
CA ASN A 5 -22.81 -5.30 6.13
C ASN A 5 -21.56 -4.93 5.33
N LEU A 6 -21.71 -4.19 4.23
CA LEU A 6 -20.62 -3.84 3.31
C LEU A 6 -19.44 -3.18 4.05
N TRP A 7 -19.73 -2.35 5.02
CA TRP A 7 -18.74 -1.70 5.87
C TRP A 7 -17.91 -2.69 6.69
N PHE A 8 -18.57 -3.71 7.25
CA PHE A 8 -17.90 -4.76 7.99
C PHE A 8 -16.97 -5.57 7.08
N ALA A 9 -17.43 -5.88 5.86
CA ALA A 9 -16.63 -6.60 4.88
C ALA A 9 -15.38 -5.82 4.47
N MET A 10 -15.49 -4.51 4.20
CA MET A 10 -14.37 -3.67 3.76
C MET A 10 -13.38 -3.35 4.87
N LEU A 11 -13.87 -2.99 6.08
CA LEU A 11 -13.00 -2.49 7.14
C LEU A 11 -12.42 -3.59 8.02
N ILE A 12 -13.08 -4.73 8.14
CA ILE A 12 -12.66 -5.80 9.05
C ILE A 12 -12.31 -7.09 8.28
N LEU A 13 -13.21 -7.55 7.41
CA LEU A 13 -13.02 -8.85 6.76
C LEU A 13 -11.88 -8.81 5.75
N ALA A 14 -11.79 -7.77 4.92
CA ALA A 14 -10.74 -7.64 3.91
C ALA A 14 -9.33 -7.60 4.53
N PRO A 15 -9.00 -6.72 5.49
CA PRO A 15 -7.67 -6.72 6.09
C PRO A 15 -7.37 -8.00 6.88
N LEU A 16 -8.37 -8.61 7.52
CA LEU A 16 -8.17 -9.84 8.28
C LEU A 16 -7.84 -11.01 7.36
N VAL A 17 -8.61 -11.21 6.29
CA VAL A 17 -8.39 -12.32 5.34
C VAL A 17 -7.06 -12.14 4.62
N VAL A 18 -6.76 -10.95 4.10
CA VAL A 18 -5.50 -10.69 3.40
C VAL A 18 -4.31 -10.74 4.34
N GLY A 19 -4.45 -10.28 5.58
CA GLY A 19 -3.44 -10.40 6.63
C GLY A 19 -3.12 -11.84 6.99
N LEU A 20 -4.14 -12.71 7.10
CA LEU A 20 -3.97 -14.15 7.32
C LEU A 20 -3.29 -14.84 6.13
N ILE A 21 -3.69 -14.49 4.90
CA ILE A 21 -3.02 -15.00 3.69
C ILE A 21 -1.56 -14.55 3.70
N GLY A 22 -1.28 -13.29 4.03
CA GLY A 22 0.09 -12.78 4.17
C GLY A 22 0.90 -13.56 5.20
N LEU A 23 0.33 -13.89 6.34
CA LEU A 23 0.99 -14.70 7.37
C LEU A 23 1.32 -16.11 6.87
N ILE A 24 0.39 -16.75 6.16
CA ILE A 24 0.60 -18.08 5.58
C ILE A 24 1.70 -18.03 4.52
N VAL A 25 1.64 -17.05 3.62
CA VAL A 25 2.63 -16.87 2.55
C VAL A 25 4.02 -16.61 3.12
N GLU A 26 4.13 -15.77 4.12
CA GLU A 26 5.41 -15.51 4.77
C GLU A 26 5.99 -16.79 5.37
N ARG A 27 5.17 -17.51 6.15
CA ARG A 27 5.63 -18.71 6.85
C ARG A 27 5.93 -19.88 5.91
N CYS A 28 5.18 -20.04 4.84
CA CYS A 28 5.35 -21.17 3.91
C CYS A 28 6.42 -20.92 2.85
N LEU A 29 6.61 -19.66 2.42
CA LEU A 29 7.41 -19.33 1.27
C LEU A 29 8.55 -18.35 1.61
N ILE A 30 8.22 -17.16 2.12
CA ILE A 30 9.17 -16.05 2.18
C ILE A 30 10.25 -16.28 3.23
N GLN A 31 9.94 -16.90 4.37
CA GLN A 31 10.92 -17.14 5.43
C GLN A 31 12.14 -17.95 4.95
N TRP A 32 11.96 -18.79 3.92
CA TRP A 32 13.04 -19.61 3.35
C TRP A 32 13.91 -18.87 2.32
N LEU A 33 13.41 -17.72 1.87
CA LEU A 33 14.06 -16.92 0.84
C LEU A 33 14.79 -15.69 1.40
N TYR A 34 14.77 -15.49 2.74
CA TYR A 34 15.50 -14.38 3.35
C TYR A 34 17.00 -14.42 3.02
N GLY A 35 17.53 -13.26 2.63
CA GLY A 35 18.92 -13.12 2.18
C GLY A 35 19.13 -13.34 0.67
N ARG A 36 18.11 -13.83 -0.05
CA ARG A 36 18.16 -14.05 -1.52
C ARG A 36 17.16 -13.13 -2.21
N MET A 37 17.57 -11.89 -2.48
CA MET A 37 16.67 -10.84 -2.99
C MET A 37 16.00 -11.23 -4.33
N ILE A 38 16.80 -11.80 -5.27
CA ILE A 38 16.29 -12.18 -6.60
C ILE A 38 15.27 -13.31 -6.50
N ASP A 39 15.58 -14.34 -5.71
CA ASP A 39 14.69 -15.49 -5.51
C ASP A 39 13.39 -15.07 -4.85
N THR A 40 13.45 -14.14 -3.89
CA THR A 40 12.26 -13.57 -3.24
C THR A 40 11.38 -12.80 -4.21
N LEU A 41 11.98 -11.97 -5.08
CA LEU A 41 11.25 -11.23 -6.11
C LEU A 41 10.54 -12.17 -7.10
N LEU A 42 11.25 -13.19 -7.58
CA LEU A 42 10.69 -14.19 -8.50
C LEU A 42 9.56 -14.99 -7.84
N ALA A 43 9.76 -15.43 -6.61
CA ALA A 43 8.77 -16.20 -5.87
C ALA A 43 7.49 -15.38 -5.60
N THR A 44 7.63 -14.12 -5.18
CA THR A 44 6.47 -13.23 -4.95
C THR A 44 5.75 -12.89 -6.26
N TRP A 45 6.48 -12.71 -7.36
CA TRP A 45 5.88 -12.53 -8.68
C TRP A 45 5.10 -13.77 -9.13
N GLY A 46 5.70 -14.96 -9.02
CA GLY A 46 5.04 -16.22 -9.32
C GLY A 46 3.79 -16.45 -8.47
N LEU A 47 3.86 -16.13 -7.18
CA LEU A 47 2.71 -16.20 -6.27
C LEU A 47 1.60 -15.22 -6.67
N SER A 48 1.94 -14.02 -7.12
CA SER A 48 0.98 -13.05 -7.63
C SER A 48 0.21 -13.58 -8.84
N LEU A 49 0.93 -14.20 -9.80
CA LEU A 49 0.30 -14.82 -10.97
C LEU A 49 -0.59 -16.01 -10.57
N LEU A 50 -0.17 -16.80 -9.58
CA LEU A 50 -0.96 -17.90 -9.06
C LEU A 50 -2.28 -17.39 -8.44
N PHE A 51 -2.24 -16.35 -7.63
CA PHE A 51 -3.45 -15.75 -7.06
C PHE A 51 -4.36 -15.17 -8.12
N ILE A 52 -3.82 -14.46 -9.12
CA ILE A 52 -4.61 -13.96 -10.26
C ILE A 52 -5.29 -15.11 -10.97
N GLY A 53 -4.56 -16.21 -11.24
CA GLY A 53 -5.10 -17.41 -11.87
C GLY A 53 -6.23 -18.06 -11.07
N ILE A 54 -6.04 -18.25 -9.77
CA ILE A 54 -7.06 -18.81 -8.87
C ILE A 54 -8.32 -17.93 -8.84
N ILE A 55 -8.16 -16.63 -8.64
CA ILE A 55 -9.28 -15.69 -8.58
C ILE A 55 -10.03 -15.67 -9.92
N THR A 56 -9.31 -15.64 -11.02
CA THR A 56 -9.91 -15.67 -12.37
C THR A 56 -10.66 -16.98 -12.64
N SER A 57 -10.14 -18.11 -12.15
CA SER A 57 -10.83 -19.41 -12.31
C SER A 57 -12.12 -19.49 -11.49
N ILE A 58 -12.18 -18.87 -10.31
CA ILE A 58 -13.34 -18.95 -9.41
C ILE A 58 -14.39 -17.90 -9.76
N PHE A 59 -13.98 -16.66 -10.02
CA PHE A 59 -14.86 -15.50 -10.19
C PHE A 59 -15.00 -15.03 -11.66
N GLY A 60 -14.17 -15.57 -12.55
CA GLY A 60 -14.09 -15.10 -13.94
C GLY A 60 -13.20 -13.88 -14.12
N ALA A 61 -13.01 -13.48 -15.37
CA ALA A 61 -12.18 -12.33 -15.77
C ALA A 61 -12.99 -11.02 -15.88
N SER A 62 -14.30 -11.06 -15.64
CA SER A 62 -15.18 -9.90 -15.77
C SER A 62 -15.03 -8.93 -14.59
N THR A 63 -15.16 -7.64 -14.89
CA THR A 63 -15.19 -6.61 -13.85
C THR A 63 -16.45 -6.76 -13.01
N SER A 64 -16.28 -6.97 -11.70
CA SER A 64 -17.39 -6.91 -10.77
C SER A 64 -17.47 -5.51 -10.18
N THR A 65 -18.62 -4.85 -10.38
CA THR A 65 -18.90 -3.55 -9.76
C THR A 65 -19.45 -3.73 -8.37
N VAL A 66 -18.82 -3.08 -7.41
CA VAL A 66 -19.33 -3.01 -6.03
C VAL A 66 -20.07 -1.69 -5.90
N VAL A 67 -21.31 -1.74 -5.47
CA VAL A 67 -22.11 -0.52 -5.23
C VAL A 67 -21.48 0.25 -4.08
N SER A 68 -21.10 1.51 -4.33
CA SER A 68 -20.58 2.38 -3.27
C SER A 68 -21.64 2.61 -2.18
N PRO A 69 -21.24 2.61 -0.91
CA PRO A 69 -22.17 2.94 0.17
C PRO A 69 -22.81 4.31 -0.05
N PRO A 70 -24.11 4.46 0.17
CA PRO A 70 -24.83 5.72 -0.06
C PRO A 70 -24.49 6.74 1.05
N LEU A 71 -23.34 7.41 0.93
CA LEU A 71 -22.91 8.50 1.83
C LEU A 71 -23.39 9.88 1.36
N GLY A 72 -24.26 9.90 0.34
CA GLY A 72 -24.74 11.14 -0.25
C GLY A 72 -23.69 11.84 -1.12
N THR A 73 -24.11 12.91 -1.76
CA THR A 73 -23.24 13.82 -2.51
C THR A 73 -23.06 15.11 -1.73
N VAL A 74 -21.84 15.53 -1.55
CA VAL A 74 -21.52 16.82 -0.92
C VAL A 74 -21.27 17.82 -2.04
N THR A 75 -22.13 18.84 -2.11
CA THR A 75 -21.98 19.95 -3.05
C THR A 75 -21.18 21.08 -2.40
N ILE A 76 -20.01 21.36 -2.92
CA ILE A 76 -19.18 22.51 -2.51
C ILE A 76 -19.15 23.49 -3.68
N GLY A 77 -20.06 24.47 -3.65
CA GLY A 77 -20.25 25.43 -4.75
C GLY A 77 -20.85 24.74 -5.99
N GLU A 78 -20.20 24.85 -7.13
CA GLU A 78 -20.61 24.22 -8.40
C GLU A 78 -20.15 22.76 -8.58
N TYR A 79 -19.32 22.26 -7.65
CA TYR A 79 -18.73 20.92 -7.74
C TYR A 79 -19.47 19.94 -6.82
N THR A 80 -19.86 18.80 -7.37
CA THR A 80 -20.43 17.68 -6.63
C THR A 80 -19.39 16.57 -6.46
N SER A 81 -18.97 16.34 -5.22
CA SER A 81 -18.09 15.19 -4.88
C SER A 81 -18.91 14.09 -4.20
N SER A 82 -18.53 12.85 -4.46
CA SER A 82 -19.10 11.73 -3.73
C SER A 82 -18.68 11.79 -2.26
N GLY A 83 -19.65 11.67 -1.35
CA GLY A 83 -19.34 11.58 0.09
C GLY A 83 -18.40 10.42 0.43
N TYR A 84 -18.38 9.38 -0.41
CA TYR A 84 -17.46 8.25 -0.27
C TYR A 84 -15.99 8.64 -0.49
N GLU A 85 -15.69 9.54 -1.42
CA GLU A 85 -14.31 10.02 -1.66
C GLU A 85 -13.78 10.80 -0.46
N LEU A 86 -14.61 11.66 0.15
CA LEU A 86 -14.25 12.38 1.38
C LEU A 86 -14.01 11.41 2.55
N PHE A 87 -14.85 10.38 2.67
CA PHE A 87 -14.66 9.32 3.65
C PHE A 87 -13.34 8.59 3.44
N LEU A 88 -12.94 8.28 2.20
CA LEU A 88 -11.65 7.67 1.91
C LEU A 88 -10.47 8.52 2.37
N ILE A 89 -10.51 9.82 2.12
CA ILE A 89 -9.46 10.75 2.58
C ILE A 89 -9.34 10.68 4.10
N PHE A 90 -10.46 10.69 4.81
CA PHE A 90 -10.48 10.58 6.26
C PHE A 90 -9.88 9.25 6.75
N VAL A 91 -10.28 8.12 6.14
CA VAL A 91 -9.77 6.79 6.50
C VAL A 91 -8.26 6.70 6.25
N VAL A 92 -7.76 7.24 5.14
CA VAL A 92 -6.32 7.26 4.82
C VAL A 92 -5.54 8.05 5.89
N ILE A 93 -6.04 9.21 6.32
CA ILE A 93 -5.41 10.01 7.37
C ILE A 93 -5.38 9.23 8.70
N VAL A 94 -6.50 8.62 9.08
CA VAL A 94 -6.58 7.79 10.29
C VAL A 94 -5.62 6.60 10.22
N LEU A 95 -5.56 5.92 9.09
CA LEU A 95 -4.67 4.79 8.88
C LEU A 95 -3.20 5.19 8.94
N LEU A 96 -2.82 6.29 8.32
CA LEU A 96 -1.46 6.84 8.41
C LEU A 96 -1.10 7.21 9.85
N ALA A 97 -2.02 7.85 10.58
CA ALA A 97 -1.84 8.16 12.00
C ALA A 97 -1.66 6.88 12.83
N LEU A 98 -2.47 5.85 12.58
CA LEU A 98 -2.39 4.57 13.29
C LEU A 98 -1.06 3.87 13.01
N VAL A 99 -0.63 3.79 11.75
CA VAL A 99 0.68 3.20 11.39
C VAL A 99 1.83 4.01 12.01
N TYR A 100 1.75 5.34 12.02
CA TYR A 100 2.74 6.20 12.66
C TYR A 100 2.81 5.96 14.17
N LEU A 101 1.68 5.89 14.84
CA LEU A 101 1.59 5.62 16.28
C LEU A 101 2.14 4.23 16.62
N THR A 102 1.79 3.20 15.86
CA THR A 102 2.28 1.85 16.07
C THR A 102 3.80 1.77 15.88
N LEU A 103 4.35 2.38 14.84
CA LEU A 103 5.80 2.36 14.60
C LEU A 103 6.58 3.22 15.60
N LYS A 104 6.01 4.30 16.12
CA LYS A 104 6.72 5.22 17.02
C LYS A 104 6.62 4.82 18.49
N PHE A 105 5.44 4.40 18.93
CA PHE A 105 5.15 4.22 20.36
C PHE A 105 5.08 2.76 20.82
N THR A 106 5.08 1.78 19.89
CA THR A 106 5.07 0.37 20.28
C THR A 106 6.46 -0.25 20.27
N SER A 107 6.67 -1.23 21.13
CA SER A 107 7.88 -2.06 21.13
C SER A 107 8.10 -2.79 19.81
N LEU A 108 7.01 -3.18 19.13
CA LEU A 108 7.07 -3.78 17.78
C LEU A 108 7.74 -2.83 16.78
N GLY A 109 7.38 -1.55 16.77
CA GLY A 109 7.98 -0.57 15.88
C GLY A 109 9.47 -0.31 16.17
N LEU A 110 9.87 -0.32 17.45
CA LEU A 110 11.27 -0.21 17.85
C LEU A 110 12.09 -1.41 17.36
N VAL A 111 11.59 -2.63 17.65
CA VAL A 111 12.25 -3.88 17.30
C VAL A 111 12.31 -4.07 15.79
N ALA A 112 11.23 -3.74 15.07
CA ALA A 112 11.20 -3.81 13.61
C ALA A 112 12.28 -2.90 13.00
N ARG A 113 12.41 -1.65 13.44
CA ARG A 113 13.45 -0.73 12.96
C ARG A 113 14.86 -1.20 13.28
N ALA A 114 15.08 -1.73 14.48
CA ALA A 114 16.37 -2.31 14.87
C ALA A 114 16.76 -3.50 13.97
N THR A 115 15.83 -4.41 13.74
CA THR A 115 16.01 -5.58 12.87
C THR A 115 16.27 -5.19 11.42
N MET A 116 15.62 -4.14 10.92
CA MET A 116 15.85 -3.61 9.57
C MET A 116 17.23 -2.97 9.40
N GLN A 117 17.79 -2.38 10.46
CA GLN A 117 19.13 -1.78 10.43
C GLN A 117 20.23 -2.86 10.46
N ASN A 118 20.09 -3.83 11.36
CA ASN A 118 21.05 -4.94 11.48
C ASN A 118 20.35 -6.16 12.09
N SER A 119 20.02 -7.14 11.25
CA SER A 119 19.33 -8.36 11.66
C SER A 119 20.19 -9.24 12.57
N ASP A 120 21.52 -9.31 12.31
CA ASP A 120 22.42 -10.18 13.04
C ASP A 120 22.65 -9.65 14.46
N MET A 121 22.84 -8.34 14.61
CA MET A 121 22.95 -7.70 15.90
C MET A 121 21.67 -7.86 16.73
N SER A 122 20.50 -7.74 16.09
CA SER A 122 19.21 -7.96 16.75
C SER A 122 19.06 -9.41 17.22
N ALA A 123 19.52 -10.37 16.43
CA ALA A 123 19.53 -11.78 16.82
C ALA A 123 20.44 -12.04 18.02
N CYS A 124 21.64 -11.41 18.07
CA CYS A 124 22.56 -11.50 19.22
C CYS A 124 21.94 -10.96 20.51
N LEU A 125 21.02 -9.98 20.40
CA LEU A 125 20.26 -9.43 21.55
C LEU A 125 19.06 -10.31 21.95
N GLY A 126 18.91 -11.49 21.34
CA GLY A 126 17.83 -12.43 21.66
C GLY A 126 16.50 -12.16 20.94
N ILE A 127 16.49 -11.24 19.96
CA ILE A 127 15.29 -10.94 19.18
C ILE A 127 15.13 -11.99 18.08
N SER A 128 13.97 -12.64 18.02
CA SER A 128 13.64 -13.57 16.93
C SER A 128 13.29 -12.80 15.67
N THR A 129 14.28 -12.54 14.80
CA THR A 129 14.14 -11.77 13.55
C THR A 129 13.06 -12.34 12.62
N SER A 130 12.95 -13.66 12.53
CA SER A 130 11.90 -14.34 11.72
C SER A 130 10.49 -13.97 12.18
N LYS A 131 10.22 -13.92 13.50
CA LYS A 131 8.90 -13.51 14.01
C LYS A 131 8.59 -12.03 13.69
N ILE A 132 9.60 -11.17 13.75
CA ILE A 132 9.44 -9.75 13.42
C ILE A 132 9.11 -9.56 11.93
N TYR A 133 9.81 -10.25 11.05
CA TYR A 133 9.51 -10.25 9.62
C TYR A 133 8.09 -10.76 9.34
N MET A 134 7.70 -11.87 9.95
CA MET A 134 6.37 -12.45 9.82
C MET A 134 5.27 -11.46 10.23
N VAL A 135 5.40 -10.84 11.40
CA VAL A 135 4.41 -9.86 11.89
C VAL A 135 4.37 -8.63 11.00
N THR A 136 5.52 -8.10 10.60
CA THR A 136 5.60 -6.90 9.75
C THR A 136 5.00 -7.16 8.38
N PHE A 137 5.29 -8.32 7.77
CA PHE A 137 4.74 -8.72 6.48
C PHE A 137 3.22 -8.89 6.55
N SER A 138 2.72 -9.57 7.58
CA SER A 138 1.28 -9.78 7.78
C SER A 138 0.53 -8.46 8.00
N LEU A 139 1.12 -7.53 8.76
CA LEU A 139 0.54 -6.19 8.95
C LEU A 139 0.51 -5.41 7.63
N GLY A 140 1.59 -5.46 6.84
CA GLY A 140 1.63 -4.87 5.51
C GLY A 140 0.56 -5.44 4.58
N ALA A 141 0.38 -6.76 4.58
CA ALA A 141 -0.66 -7.45 3.84
C ALA A 141 -2.07 -7.03 4.29
N ALA A 142 -2.30 -6.92 5.60
CA ALA A 142 -3.59 -6.46 6.15
C ALA A 142 -3.93 -5.02 5.72
N VAL A 143 -2.96 -4.11 5.78
CA VAL A 143 -3.12 -2.72 5.30
C VAL A 143 -3.41 -2.67 3.80
N SER A 144 -2.72 -3.50 3.01
CA SER A 144 -2.96 -3.64 1.57
C SER A 144 -4.37 -4.18 1.29
N GLY A 145 -4.82 -5.18 2.05
CA GLY A 145 -6.19 -5.72 1.96
C GLY A 145 -7.25 -4.68 2.28
N LEU A 146 -7.02 -3.85 3.31
CA LEU A 146 -7.90 -2.74 3.65
C LEU A 146 -7.95 -1.71 2.50
N ALA A 147 -6.81 -1.33 1.94
CA ALA A 147 -6.75 -0.40 0.81
C ALA A 147 -7.52 -0.95 -0.41
N GLY A 148 -7.33 -2.24 -0.76
CA GLY A 148 -8.05 -2.89 -1.85
C GLY A 148 -9.56 -2.93 -1.62
N GLY A 149 -10.01 -3.26 -0.41
CA GLY A 149 -11.43 -3.25 -0.03
C GLY A 149 -12.07 -1.87 -0.15
N LEU A 150 -11.36 -0.82 0.26
CA LEU A 150 -11.84 0.56 0.19
C LEU A 150 -11.83 1.12 -1.23
N LEU A 151 -10.92 0.70 -2.09
CA LEU A 151 -10.87 1.14 -3.48
C LEU A 151 -11.88 0.41 -4.39
N ALA A 152 -12.34 -0.78 -4.00
CA ALA A 152 -13.24 -1.61 -4.80
C ALA A 152 -14.49 -0.89 -5.34
N PRO A 153 -15.20 -0.04 -4.59
CA PRO A 153 -16.37 0.68 -5.10
C PRO A 153 -16.07 1.74 -6.16
N ILE A 154 -14.84 2.27 -6.17
CA ILE A 154 -14.44 3.33 -7.13
C ILE A 154 -13.87 2.71 -8.41
N THR A 155 -12.97 1.74 -8.26
CA THR A 155 -12.23 1.18 -9.39
C THR A 155 -12.86 -0.07 -10.00
N GLY A 156 -13.86 -0.63 -9.32
CA GLY A 156 -14.33 -1.98 -9.59
C GLY A 156 -13.32 -3.04 -9.13
N VAL A 157 -13.70 -4.30 -9.19
CA VAL A 157 -12.84 -5.43 -8.82
C VAL A 157 -12.48 -6.21 -10.06
N LEU A 158 -11.18 -6.24 -10.37
CA LEU A 158 -10.56 -7.01 -11.44
C LEU A 158 -9.46 -7.90 -10.85
N PRO A 159 -9.30 -9.14 -11.29
CA PRO A 159 -8.26 -10.03 -10.76
C PRO A 159 -6.83 -9.48 -10.89
N ASN A 160 -6.55 -8.71 -11.92
CA ASN A 160 -5.22 -8.16 -12.23
C ASN A 160 -5.01 -6.71 -11.77
N ILE A 161 -5.97 -6.09 -11.08
CA ILE A 161 -5.89 -4.67 -10.66
C ILE A 161 -4.65 -4.38 -9.80
N GLY A 162 -4.21 -5.36 -9.01
CA GLY A 162 -3.02 -5.26 -8.18
C GLY A 162 -1.74 -4.95 -8.96
N VAL A 163 -1.62 -5.45 -10.20
CA VAL A 163 -0.44 -5.23 -11.04
C VAL A 163 -0.27 -3.73 -11.38
N ILE A 164 -1.37 -3.03 -11.60
CA ILE A 164 -1.36 -1.59 -11.89
C ILE A 164 -0.90 -0.79 -10.68
N TYR A 165 -1.39 -1.16 -9.49
CA TYR A 165 -1.05 -0.46 -8.26
C TYR A 165 0.35 -0.77 -7.74
N ILE A 166 0.91 -1.96 -8.00
CA ILE A 166 2.25 -2.32 -7.54
C ILE A 166 3.32 -1.40 -8.14
N ALA A 167 3.22 -1.08 -9.43
CA ALA A 167 4.15 -0.16 -10.08
C ALA A 167 4.08 1.25 -9.45
N LYS A 168 2.87 1.77 -9.23
CA LYS A 168 2.65 3.07 -8.58
C LYS A 168 3.20 3.08 -7.15
N ALA A 169 2.99 2.00 -6.39
CA ALA A 169 3.50 1.85 -5.02
C ALA A 169 5.03 1.84 -4.98
N PHE A 170 5.69 1.08 -5.86
CA PHE A 170 7.15 1.06 -5.94
C PHE A 170 7.74 2.43 -6.25
N ILE A 171 7.20 3.13 -7.24
CA ILE A 171 7.61 4.48 -7.61
C ILE A 171 7.47 5.42 -6.41
N THR A 172 6.35 5.37 -5.73
CA THR A 172 6.08 6.22 -4.56
C THR A 172 7.04 5.95 -3.41
N VAL A 173 7.31 4.68 -3.10
CA VAL A 173 8.23 4.28 -2.02
C VAL A 173 9.66 4.71 -2.35
N ILE A 174 10.14 4.46 -3.56
CA ILE A 174 11.50 4.86 -3.99
C ILE A 174 11.63 6.40 -3.97
N SER A 175 10.62 7.12 -4.46
CA SER A 175 10.60 8.59 -4.45
C SER A 175 10.54 9.18 -3.04
N GLY A 176 9.95 8.47 -2.08
CA GLY A 176 9.89 8.87 -0.68
C GLY A 176 11.23 8.89 0.03
N GLY A 177 12.12 7.95 -0.28
CA GLY A 177 13.48 7.87 0.24
C GLY A 177 13.59 7.25 1.64
N SER A 178 14.58 7.67 2.42
CA SER A 178 15.00 7.01 3.66
C SER A 178 14.01 7.11 4.83
N ALA A 179 13.17 8.14 4.88
CA ALA A 179 12.16 8.26 5.93
C ALA A 179 10.87 7.53 5.52
N ILE A 180 10.69 6.33 6.02
CA ILE A 180 9.65 5.39 5.59
C ILE A 180 8.26 6.03 5.54
N LEU A 181 7.79 6.66 6.62
CA LEU A 181 6.44 7.25 6.64
C LEU A 181 6.38 8.66 6.05
N ALA A 182 7.23 9.57 6.52
CA ALA A 182 7.21 10.95 6.07
C ALA A 182 7.57 11.07 4.58
N GLY A 183 8.51 10.23 4.11
CA GLY A 183 8.92 10.18 2.71
C GLY A 183 7.81 9.65 1.80
N THR A 184 7.26 8.50 2.12
CA THR A 184 6.19 7.91 1.31
C THR A 184 4.91 8.74 1.30
N THR A 185 4.54 9.36 2.43
CA THR A 185 3.37 10.25 2.47
C THR A 185 3.57 11.50 1.64
N SER A 186 4.73 12.16 1.75
CA SER A 186 5.02 13.35 0.94
C SER A 186 5.11 13.03 -0.56
N ALA A 187 5.72 11.90 -0.92
CA ALA A 187 5.76 11.42 -2.30
C ALA A 187 4.36 11.08 -2.83
N SER A 188 3.52 10.42 -2.02
CA SER A 188 2.14 10.08 -2.40
C SER A 188 1.30 11.33 -2.67
N VAL A 189 1.39 12.34 -1.81
CA VAL A 189 0.65 13.60 -1.97
C VAL A 189 1.12 14.34 -3.22
N LEU A 190 2.44 14.39 -3.45
CA LEU A 190 3.00 15.07 -4.61
C LEU A 190 2.63 14.36 -5.92
N LEU A 191 2.92 13.05 -6.01
CA LEU A 191 2.65 12.27 -7.22
C LEU A 191 1.15 12.12 -7.49
N GLY A 192 0.37 11.88 -6.43
CA GLY A 192 -1.10 11.79 -6.51
C GLY A 192 -1.72 13.13 -6.90
N GLY A 193 -1.22 14.24 -6.36
CA GLY A 193 -1.67 15.59 -6.71
C GLY A 193 -1.42 15.92 -8.18
N VAL A 194 -0.21 15.63 -8.68
CA VAL A 194 0.12 15.82 -10.11
C VAL A 194 -0.77 14.95 -10.99
N ASN A 195 -0.94 13.67 -10.62
CA ASN A 195 -1.83 12.78 -11.36
C ASN A 195 -3.28 13.31 -11.38
N GLY A 196 -3.81 13.74 -10.23
CA GLY A 196 -5.17 14.26 -10.12
C GLY A 196 -5.38 15.53 -10.96
N ILE A 197 -4.49 16.49 -10.86
CA ILE A 197 -4.56 17.76 -11.62
C ILE A 197 -4.50 17.49 -13.12
N MET A 198 -3.54 16.68 -13.57
CA MET A 198 -3.39 16.36 -14.99
C MET A 198 -4.55 15.53 -15.54
N SER A 199 -5.05 14.58 -14.73
CA SER A 199 -6.23 13.80 -15.10
C SER A 199 -7.48 14.67 -15.27
N TYR A 200 -7.62 15.71 -14.46
CA TYR A 200 -8.73 16.66 -14.56
C TYR A 200 -8.65 17.52 -15.81
N ILE A 201 -7.46 18.00 -16.17
CA ILE A 201 -7.26 18.94 -17.31
C ILE A 201 -7.28 18.21 -18.66
N THR A 202 -6.59 17.07 -18.74
CA THR A 202 -6.29 16.40 -20.03
C THR A 202 -6.85 14.99 -20.15
N GLY A 203 -7.25 14.38 -19.05
CA GLY A 203 -7.81 13.03 -19.00
C GLY A 203 -6.92 12.02 -18.25
N PRO A 204 -7.50 10.85 -17.85
CA PRO A 204 -6.85 9.89 -16.96
C PRO A 204 -5.52 9.34 -17.47
N THR A 205 -5.42 9.08 -18.78
CA THR A 205 -4.20 8.55 -19.40
C THR A 205 -3.02 9.53 -19.31
N PHE A 206 -3.28 10.80 -19.52
CA PHE A 206 -2.25 11.84 -19.38
C PHE A 206 -1.84 12.07 -17.92
N GLY A 207 -2.76 11.87 -16.98
CA GLY A 207 -2.44 11.90 -15.56
C GLY A 207 -1.42 10.82 -15.19
N GLU A 208 -1.58 9.60 -15.69
CA GLU A 208 -0.62 8.52 -15.42
C GLU A 208 0.76 8.80 -16.05
N VAL A 209 0.79 9.31 -17.27
CA VAL A 209 2.05 9.73 -17.92
C VAL A 209 2.74 10.85 -17.12
N ALA A 210 1.98 11.85 -16.68
CA ALA A 210 2.52 12.96 -15.88
C ALA A 210 3.07 12.48 -14.52
N LEU A 211 2.41 11.50 -13.87
CA LEU A 211 2.90 10.87 -12.65
C LEU A 211 4.27 10.23 -12.89
N LEU A 212 4.42 9.43 -13.95
CA LEU A 212 5.69 8.76 -14.29
C LEU A 212 6.78 9.79 -14.61
N PHE A 213 6.48 10.81 -15.39
CA PHE A 213 7.41 11.88 -15.71
C PHE A 213 7.88 12.63 -14.46
N THR A 214 6.94 12.98 -13.57
CA THR A 214 7.25 13.64 -12.30
C THR A 214 8.12 12.75 -11.42
N ALA A 215 7.86 11.45 -11.38
CA ALA A 215 8.68 10.51 -10.63
C ALA A 215 10.12 10.44 -11.17
N ILE A 216 10.30 10.38 -12.49
CA ILE A 216 11.62 10.38 -13.13
C ILE A 216 12.39 11.68 -12.81
N ILE A 217 11.73 12.83 -12.93
CA ILE A 217 12.33 14.14 -12.61
C ILE A 217 12.71 14.19 -11.14
N LEU A 218 11.83 13.72 -10.25
CA LEU A 218 12.05 13.72 -8.81
C LEU A 218 13.25 12.84 -8.44
N LEU A 219 13.36 11.63 -8.99
CA LEU A 219 14.50 10.73 -8.75
C LEU A 219 15.80 11.27 -9.34
N ARG A 220 15.75 11.99 -10.46
CA ARG A 220 16.92 12.64 -11.03
C ARG A 220 17.41 13.83 -10.18
N LEU A 221 16.49 14.61 -9.65
CA LEU A 221 16.82 15.77 -8.82
C LEU A 221 17.18 15.41 -7.38
N MET A 222 16.56 14.33 -6.87
CA MET A 222 16.72 13.85 -5.50
C MET A 222 16.95 12.33 -5.49
N PRO A 223 18.17 11.85 -5.84
CA PRO A 223 18.46 10.42 -5.93
C PRO A 223 18.34 9.68 -4.60
N THR A 224 18.36 10.39 -3.47
CA THR A 224 18.15 9.86 -2.12
C THR A 224 16.68 9.95 -1.67
N GLY A 225 15.77 10.32 -2.56
CA GLY A 225 14.37 10.59 -2.28
C GLY A 225 14.12 11.95 -1.61
N ILE A 226 12.84 12.30 -1.46
CA ILE A 226 12.43 13.62 -0.91
C ILE A 226 13.02 13.86 0.48
N THR A 227 13.01 12.83 1.32
CA THR A 227 13.43 12.97 2.73
C THR A 227 14.93 12.82 2.95
N GLY A 228 15.66 12.18 2.05
CA GLY A 228 17.12 12.01 2.17
C GLY A 228 17.88 13.35 2.19
N ARG A 229 17.33 14.39 1.56
CA ARG A 229 17.92 15.73 1.55
C ARG A 229 17.65 16.54 2.82
N PHE A 230 16.49 16.30 3.45
CA PHE A 230 16.10 17.01 4.68
C PHE A 230 16.76 16.45 5.93
N PHE A 231 16.93 15.14 6.03
CA PHE A 231 17.53 14.49 7.19
C PHE A 231 19.07 14.56 7.24
N ARG A 232 19.75 14.76 6.09
CA ARG A 232 21.21 14.88 6.04
C ARG A 232 21.74 16.23 6.60
N LYS A 233 20.89 17.20 6.89
CA LYS A 233 21.26 18.47 7.52
C LYS A 233 21.31 18.44 9.06
N SER A 234 20.96 17.28 9.67
CA SER A 234 20.85 17.12 11.12
C SER A 234 21.91 16.15 11.72
N GLN A 235 23.00 15.87 10.97
CA GLN A 235 24.18 15.19 11.52
C GLN A 235 25.43 16.03 11.33
#